data_92ceb6385072aec83f2f1a724080eaf9
#
_entry.id   92ceb6385072aec83f2f1a724080eaf9
#
_cell.length_a   1.000
_cell.length_b   1.000
_cell.length_c   1.000
_cell.angle_alpha   90.00
_cell.angle_beta   90.00
_cell.angle_gamma   90.00
#
_symmetry.space_group_name_H-M   'P 1'
#
loop_
_entity.id
_entity.type
_entity.pdbx_description
1 polymer ?
#
loop_
_entity_poly.entity_id
_entity_poly.type
_entity_poly.pdbx_seq_one_letter_code
_entity_poly.pdbx_strand_id
1 'polypeptide(L)'
;MHNILKADVVLIGAGIMSATLGMLLKQLDPSLSILIFERLNGAAAESSDAWNNAGTGHSAFCELNYTPEKPNGSIDTTKAVKIAESFEVSKQFWAYLVANNIIQQPDDFIRSIPHMSFVWGNKNMEYLRNRYETLQECHLFKGMEYSEDIGEIAKWTPLIMANRNTNGEPVAATKMDLGTDVNFGSLTRCIFDCLTQREGVQMHYDHEIADLERGSIHLLSSDLSAI
;
A
#
# COMPACT_ATOMS: atom_id res chain seq x y z
N MET A 1 24.74 -20.62 28.50
CA MET A 1 23.45 -21.30 28.20
C MET A 1 22.81 -20.49 27.08
N HIS A 2 22.50 -21.10 25.96
CA HIS A 2 21.74 -20.38 24.93
C HIS A 2 20.31 -20.20 25.44
N ASN A 3 19.87 -18.96 25.58
CA ASN A 3 18.45 -18.68 25.85
C ASN A 3 17.64 -19.05 24.61
N ILE A 4 16.79 -20.06 24.72
CA ILE A 4 15.85 -20.44 23.67
C ILE A 4 14.57 -19.68 23.90
N LEU A 5 14.27 -18.72 23.04
CA LEU A 5 12.98 -18.05 22.99
C LEU A 5 11.97 -18.99 22.30
N LYS A 6 10.75 -19.01 22.81
CA LYS A 6 9.65 -19.79 22.21
C LYS A 6 8.45 -18.89 21.98
N ALA A 7 7.85 -19.03 20.82
CA ALA A 7 6.61 -18.35 20.48
C ALA A 7 5.77 -19.21 19.52
N ASP A 8 4.48 -18.91 19.45
CA ASP A 8 3.56 -19.53 18.49
C ASP A 8 3.82 -19.00 17.08
N VAL A 9 4.22 -17.74 16.97
CA VAL A 9 4.48 -17.06 15.71
C VAL A 9 5.78 -16.26 15.79
N VAL A 10 6.58 -16.33 14.73
CA VAL A 10 7.74 -15.46 14.54
C VAL A 10 7.55 -14.65 13.26
N LEU A 11 7.67 -13.32 13.37
CA LEU A 11 7.62 -12.40 12.25
C LEU A 11 9.04 -11.87 11.97
N ILE A 12 9.45 -11.94 10.71
CA ILE A 12 10.78 -11.50 10.28
C ILE A 12 10.63 -10.21 9.49
N GLY A 13 11.27 -9.16 9.99
CA GLY A 13 11.17 -7.79 9.49
C GLY A 13 10.04 -7.01 10.14
N ALA A 14 10.27 -5.72 10.38
CA ALA A 14 9.30 -4.78 10.96
C ALA A 14 8.66 -3.86 9.89
N GLY A 15 8.29 -4.40 8.75
CA GLY A 15 7.54 -3.71 7.71
C GLY A 15 6.03 -3.86 7.86
N ILE A 16 5.28 -3.23 6.95
CA ILE A 16 3.81 -3.20 6.96
C ILE A 16 3.18 -4.60 6.94
N MET A 17 3.80 -5.58 6.28
CA MET A 17 3.28 -6.95 6.21
C MET A 17 3.29 -7.62 7.57
N SER A 18 4.39 -7.55 8.31
CA SER A 18 4.51 -8.09 9.66
C SER A 18 3.60 -7.36 10.64
N ALA A 19 3.52 -6.02 10.55
CA ALA A 19 2.62 -5.22 11.38
C ALA A 19 1.16 -5.64 11.20
N THR A 20 0.71 -5.71 9.94
CA THR A 20 -0.66 -6.11 9.58
C THR A 20 -0.97 -7.53 10.03
N LEU A 21 -0.09 -8.49 9.72
CA LEU A 21 -0.28 -9.89 10.08
C LEU A 21 -0.30 -10.08 11.60
N GLY A 22 0.67 -9.49 12.31
CA GLY A 22 0.74 -9.58 13.77
C GLY A 22 -0.50 -9.02 14.45
N MET A 23 -0.96 -7.85 14.01
CA MET A 23 -2.19 -7.25 14.53
C MET A 23 -3.42 -8.10 14.21
N LEU A 24 -3.55 -8.61 12.99
CA LEU A 24 -4.65 -9.48 12.59
C LEU A 24 -4.69 -10.76 13.44
N LEU A 25 -3.54 -11.41 13.64
CA LEU A 25 -3.42 -12.61 14.47
C LEU A 25 -3.87 -12.34 15.92
N LYS A 26 -3.43 -11.21 16.52
CA LYS A 26 -3.83 -10.81 17.89
C LYS A 26 -5.31 -10.41 17.99
N GLN A 27 -5.95 -10.00 16.89
CA GLN A 27 -7.42 -9.80 16.88
C GLN A 27 -8.18 -11.14 16.81
N LEU A 28 -7.65 -12.12 16.08
CA LEU A 28 -8.26 -13.45 15.93
C LEU A 28 -8.05 -14.33 17.15
N ASP A 29 -6.85 -14.32 17.72
CA ASP A 29 -6.49 -15.06 18.93
C ASP A 29 -5.56 -14.22 19.81
N PRO A 30 -6.11 -13.56 20.84
CA PRO A 30 -5.33 -12.74 21.77
C PRO A 30 -4.28 -13.52 22.59
N SER A 31 -4.39 -14.86 22.69
CA SER A 31 -3.48 -15.71 23.48
C SER A 31 -2.17 -16.01 22.77
N LEU A 32 -2.08 -15.81 21.43
CA LEU A 32 -0.88 -16.11 20.67
C LEU A 32 0.33 -15.31 21.18
N SER A 33 1.45 -16.00 21.37
CA SER A 33 2.76 -15.37 21.58
C SER A 33 3.41 -15.07 20.23
N ILE A 34 3.91 -13.83 20.08
CA ILE A 34 4.52 -13.35 18.82
C ILE A 34 5.89 -12.75 19.12
N LEU A 35 6.92 -13.26 18.45
CA LEU A 35 8.25 -12.65 18.41
C LEU A 35 8.44 -11.95 17.07
N ILE A 36 8.98 -10.74 17.09
CA ILE A 36 9.26 -9.95 15.91
C ILE A 36 10.73 -9.60 15.91
N PHE A 37 11.43 -9.94 14.84
CA PHE A 37 12.85 -9.64 14.68
C PHE A 37 13.04 -8.66 13.53
N GLU A 38 13.74 -7.56 13.79
CA GLU A 38 14.10 -6.55 12.79
C GLU A 38 15.61 -6.31 12.83
N ARG A 39 16.25 -6.34 11.67
CA ARG A 39 17.71 -6.14 11.57
C ARG A 39 18.14 -4.70 11.81
N LEU A 40 17.24 -3.74 11.59
CA LEU A 40 17.48 -2.32 11.80
C LEU A 40 17.03 -1.89 13.21
N ASN A 41 17.40 -0.70 13.58
CA ASN A 41 17.11 -0.11 14.89
C ASN A 41 15.69 0.49 15.01
N GLY A 42 14.82 0.23 14.03
CA GLY A 42 13.47 0.81 14.02
C GLY A 42 12.53 0.17 13.01
N ALA A 43 11.23 0.25 13.28
CA ALA A 43 10.20 -0.23 12.38
C ALA A 43 10.02 0.68 11.16
N ALA A 44 9.65 0.09 10.03
CA ALA A 44 9.36 0.76 8.77
C ALA A 44 10.54 1.58 8.20
N ALA A 45 11.76 1.15 8.42
CA ALA A 45 12.95 1.89 8.00
C ALA A 45 13.42 1.57 6.57
N GLU A 46 12.79 0.61 5.88
CA GLU A 46 13.12 0.24 4.49
C GLU A 46 11.94 0.46 3.55
N SER A 47 11.40 -0.58 2.92
CA SER A 47 10.35 -0.49 1.88
C SER A 47 9.05 0.17 2.36
N SER A 48 8.76 0.16 3.65
CA SER A 48 7.59 0.85 4.23
C SER A 48 7.86 2.32 4.57
N ASP A 49 9.12 2.80 4.52
CA ASP A 49 9.44 4.20 4.78
C ASP A 49 8.83 5.11 3.70
N ALA A 50 8.35 6.30 4.11
CA ALA A 50 7.69 7.25 3.22
C ALA A 50 8.59 7.74 2.06
N TRP A 51 9.92 7.72 2.22
CA TRP A 51 10.85 8.09 1.16
C TRP A 51 11.21 6.94 0.23
N ASN A 52 10.89 5.71 0.61
CA ASN A 52 11.11 4.50 -0.19
C ASN A 52 9.82 3.94 -0.79
N ASN A 53 8.67 4.55 -0.51
CA ASN A 53 7.36 4.12 -0.97
C ASN A 53 6.60 5.30 -1.57
N ALA A 54 6.00 5.11 -2.74
CA ALA A 54 5.24 6.16 -3.42
C ALA A 54 3.97 6.60 -2.68
N GLY A 55 3.51 5.84 -1.69
CA GLY A 55 2.32 6.17 -0.90
C GLY A 55 0.99 6.08 -1.65
N THR A 56 1.01 5.67 -2.91
CA THR A 56 -0.22 5.55 -3.70
C THR A 56 -1.13 4.49 -3.10
N GLY A 57 -2.35 4.86 -2.76
CA GLY A 57 -3.39 3.91 -2.40
C GLY A 57 -3.73 3.04 -3.61
N HIS A 58 -3.49 1.72 -3.51
CA HIS A 58 -3.52 0.79 -4.63
C HIS A 58 -4.94 0.46 -5.12
N SER A 59 -5.72 1.50 -5.46
CA SER A 59 -7.08 1.37 -6.00
C SER A 59 -7.11 1.14 -7.52
N ALA A 60 -5.94 1.07 -8.17
CA ALA A 60 -5.78 0.91 -9.62
C ALA A 60 -6.44 2.03 -10.46
N PHE A 61 -6.64 3.22 -9.89
CA PHE A 61 -7.27 4.33 -10.58
C PHE A 61 -6.35 4.97 -11.61
N CYS A 62 -5.08 5.15 -11.29
CA CYS A 62 -4.10 5.85 -12.12
C CYS A 62 -3.02 4.95 -12.75
N GLU A 63 -2.84 3.72 -12.29
CA GLU A 63 -1.77 2.84 -12.76
C GLU A 63 -2.14 2.17 -14.09
N LEU A 64 -1.62 2.68 -15.19
CA LEU A 64 -1.92 2.21 -16.54
C LEU A 64 -1.40 0.79 -16.82
N ASN A 65 -0.33 0.38 -16.14
CA ASN A 65 0.27 -0.96 -16.28
C ASN A 65 -0.58 -2.09 -15.68
N TYR A 66 -1.68 -1.78 -15.01
CA TYR A 66 -2.62 -2.79 -14.51
C TYR A 66 -3.73 -3.13 -15.51
N THR A 67 -3.77 -2.42 -16.62
CA THR A 67 -4.81 -2.55 -17.67
C THR A 67 -4.17 -2.68 -19.06
N PRO A 68 -3.40 -3.76 -19.33
CA PRO A 68 -2.74 -3.92 -20.63
C PRO A 68 -3.76 -4.08 -21.76
N GLU A 69 -3.44 -3.51 -22.92
CA GLU A 69 -4.17 -3.73 -24.16
C GLU A 69 -3.80 -5.09 -24.75
N LYS A 70 -4.81 -5.88 -25.10
CA LYS A 70 -4.65 -7.17 -25.77
C LYS A 70 -4.41 -6.99 -27.27
N PRO A 71 -3.90 -8.01 -27.99
CA PRO A 71 -3.67 -7.93 -29.44
C PRO A 71 -4.92 -7.59 -30.29
N ASN A 72 -6.10 -7.83 -29.75
CA ASN A 72 -7.39 -7.51 -30.40
C ASN A 72 -7.91 -6.09 -30.05
N GLY A 73 -7.11 -5.27 -29.34
CA GLY A 73 -7.48 -3.92 -28.93
C GLY A 73 -8.34 -3.80 -27.68
N SER A 74 -8.79 -4.92 -27.08
CA SER A 74 -9.54 -4.88 -25.83
C SER A 74 -8.62 -4.67 -24.63
N ILE A 75 -9.14 -4.02 -23.59
CA ILE A 75 -8.40 -3.77 -22.33
C ILE A 75 -8.62 -4.94 -21.36
N ASP A 76 -7.53 -5.45 -20.79
CA ASP A 76 -7.61 -6.45 -19.72
C ASP A 76 -7.65 -5.74 -18.35
N THR A 77 -8.78 -5.78 -17.68
CA THR A 77 -8.98 -5.15 -16.37
C THR A 77 -8.81 -6.11 -15.19
N THR A 78 -8.53 -7.38 -15.43
CA THR A 78 -8.47 -8.44 -14.41
C THR A 78 -7.53 -8.09 -13.26
N LYS A 79 -6.32 -7.61 -13.60
CA LYS A 79 -5.32 -7.21 -12.59
C LYS A 79 -5.76 -5.97 -11.81
N ALA A 80 -6.32 -4.97 -12.50
CA ALA A 80 -6.78 -3.73 -11.87
C ALA A 80 -7.90 -4.00 -10.87
N VAL A 81 -8.91 -4.79 -11.25
CA VAL A 81 -10.01 -5.18 -10.35
C VAL A 81 -9.49 -5.91 -9.12
N LYS A 82 -8.65 -6.93 -9.30
CA LYS A 82 -8.09 -7.71 -8.17
C LYS A 82 -7.29 -6.84 -7.20
N ILE A 83 -6.50 -5.90 -7.70
CA ILE A 83 -5.72 -4.97 -6.87
C ILE A 83 -6.64 -4.02 -6.11
N ALA A 84 -7.64 -3.45 -6.78
CA ALA A 84 -8.63 -2.57 -6.16
C ALA A 84 -9.41 -3.30 -5.05
N GLU A 85 -9.90 -4.52 -5.30
CA GLU A 85 -10.56 -5.36 -4.30
C GLU A 85 -9.67 -5.60 -3.07
N SER A 86 -8.40 -5.96 -3.28
CA SER A 86 -7.44 -6.19 -2.20
C SER A 86 -7.19 -4.94 -1.37
N PHE A 87 -7.16 -3.78 -2.01
CA PHE A 87 -6.99 -2.51 -1.32
C PHE A 87 -8.24 -2.12 -0.52
N GLU A 88 -9.44 -2.38 -1.04
CA GLU A 88 -10.69 -2.18 -0.28
C GLU A 88 -10.72 -3.04 0.99
N VAL A 89 -10.27 -4.30 0.93
CA VAL A 89 -10.12 -5.16 2.12
C VAL A 89 -9.13 -4.56 3.11
N SER A 90 -8.01 -4.01 2.63
CA SER A 90 -7.03 -3.34 3.50
C SER A 90 -7.63 -2.12 4.20
N LYS A 91 -8.38 -1.28 3.49
CA LYS A 91 -9.09 -0.13 4.08
C LYS A 91 -10.15 -0.55 5.10
N GLN A 92 -10.86 -1.64 4.86
CA GLN A 92 -11.82 -2.21 5.82
C GLN A 92 -11.13 -2.63 7.12
N PHE A 93 -9.96 -3.28 7.03
CA PHE A 93 -9.18 -3.64 8.20
C PHE A 93 -8.69 -2.40 8.96
N TRP A 94 -8.18 -1.39 8.28
CA TRP A 94 -7.77 -0.14 8.93
C TRP A 94 -8.95 0.58 9.58
N ALA A 95 -10.10 0.63 8.91
CA ALA A 95 -11.34 1.19 9.48
C ALA A 95 -11.79 0.42 10.75
N TYR A 96 -11.64 -0.90 10.75
CA TYR A 96 -11.89 -1.72 11.94
C TYR A 96 -10.93 -1.34 13.09
N LEU A 97 -9.63 -1.16 12.81
CA LEU A 97 -8.65 -0.75 13.82
C LEU A 97 -8.98 0.64 14.41
N VAL A 98 -9.42 1.57 13.58
CA VAL A 98 -9.86 2.91 14.02
C VAL A 98 -11.14 2.81 14.86
N ALA A 99 -12.15 2.09 14.39
CA ALA A 99 -13.42 1.94 15.07
C ALA A 99 -13.29 1.28 16.46
N ASN A 100 -12.26 0.45 16.65
CA ASN A 100 -11.95 -0.20 17.93
C ASN A 100 -10.89 0.56 18.76
N ASN A 101 -10.57 1.81 18.40
CA ASN A 101 -9.60 2.67 19.08
C ASN A 101 -8.18 2.05 19.17
N ILE A 102 -7.82 1.18 18.23
CA ILE A 102 -6.47 0.60 18.14
C ILE A 102 -5.55 1.61 17.45
N ILE A 103 -6.04 2.27 16.40
CA ILE A 103 -5.40 3.44 15.77
C ILE A 103 -6.32 4.64 16.00
N GLN A 104 -5.79 5.73 16.54
CA GLN A 104 -6.60 6.89 16.95
C GLN A 104 -6.71 7.98 15.89
N GLN A 105 -5.68 8.15 15.05
CA GLN A 105 -5.59 9.27 14.10
C GLN A 105 -5.34 8.74 12.68
N PRO A 106 -6.39 8.40 11.92
CA PRO A 106 -6.24 7.91 10.55
C PRO A 106 -5.59 8.92 9.62
N ASP A 107 -5.73 10.22 9.85
CA ASP A 107 -5.13 11.28 9.04
C ASP A 107 -3.59 11.30 9.09
N ASP A 108 -2.98 10.60 10.06
CA ASP A 108 -1.53 10.45 10.14
C ASP A 108 -0.96 9.51 9.08
N PHE A 109 -1.81 8.64 8.51
CA PHE A 109 -1.33 7.66 7.54
C PHE A 109 -2.15 7.57 6.24
N ILE A 110 -3.42 8.01 6.19
CA ILE A 110 -4.22 7.96 4.97
C ILE A 110 -4.94 9.29 4.74
N ARG A 111 -4.86 9.80 3.51
CA ARG A 111 -5.51 11.04 3.10
C ARG A 111 -6.20 10.85 1.76
N SER A 112 -7.35 11.49 1.59
CA SER A 112 -8.03 11.54 0.29
C SER A 112 -7.28 12.48 -0.65
N ILE A 113 -6.94 11.99 -1.84
CA ILE A 113 -6.32 12.75 -2.90
C ILE A 113 -6.80 12.21 -4.25
N PRO A 114 -7.18 13.06 -5.21
CA PRO A 114 -7.58 12.58 -6.53
C PRO A 114 -6.45 11.81 -7.22
N HIS A 115 -6.75 10.64 -7.76
CA HIS A 115 -5.84 9.93 -8.64
C HIS A 115 -6.12 10.27 -10.09
N MET A 116 -5.07 10.55 -10.85
CA MET A 116 -5.18 10.99 -12.23
C MET A 116 -4.21 10.24 -13.13
N SER A 117 -4.65 9.92 -14.35
CA SER A 117 -3.77 9.49 -15.43
C SER A 117 -3.78 10.56 -16.51
N PHE A 118 -2.63 10.85 -17.07
CA PHE A 118 -2.46 11.82 -18.14
C PHE A 118 -1.67 11.20 -19.28
N VAL A 119 -2.17 11.35 -20.51
CA VAL A 119 -1.52 10.83 -21.71
C VAL A 119 -1.51 11.87 -22.82
N TRP A 120 -0.65 11.66 -23.81
CA TRP A 120 -0.55 12.47 -25.03
C TRP A 120 -0.35 11.58 -26.26
N GLY A 121 -0.74 12.10 -27.42
CA GLY A 121 -0.72 11.40 -28.70
C GLY A 121 -1.91 10.50 -28.93
N ASN A 122 -2.34 10.42 -30.19
CA ASN A 122 -3.61 9.75 -30.58
C ASN A 122 -3.73 8.32 -30.06
N LYS A 123 -2.67 7.51 -30.18
CA LYS A 123 -2.68 6.12 -29.73
C LYS A 123 -2.90 5.97 -28.22
N ASN A 124 -2.22 6.82 -27.45
CA ASN A 124 -2.35 6.78 -25.99
C ASN A 124 -3.71 7.29 -25.52
N MET A 125 -4.27 8.27 -26.24
CA MET A 125 -5.64 8.76 -25.97
C MET A 125 -6.68 7.69 -26.24
N GLU A 126 -6.59 6.98 -27.38
CA GLU A 126 -7.46 5.86 -27.70
C GLU A 126 -7.38 4.77 -26.63
N TYR A 127 -6.16 4.38 -26.23
CA TYR A 127 -5.96 3.46 -25.13
C TYR A 127 -6.61 3.94 -23.82
N LEU A 128 -6.41 5.20 -23.42
CA LEU A 128 -6.95 5.73 -22.18
C LEU A 128 -8.49 5.78 -22.19
N ARG A 129 -9.07 6.12 -23.34
CA ARG A 129 -10.54 6.10 -23.55
C ARG A 129 -11.08 4.68 -23.42
N ASN A 130 -10.51 3.71 -24.14
CA ASN A 130 -10.92 2.31 -24.06
C ASN A 130 -10.77 1.75 -22.65
N ARG A 131 -9.68 2.12 -21.95
CA ARG A 131 -9.47 1.78 -20.53
C ARG A 131 -10.60 2.35 -19.66
N TYR A 132 -10.89 3.64 -19.79
CA TYR A 132 -11.95 4.29 -19.04
C TYR A 132 -13.31 3.60 -19.24
N GLU A 133 -13.71 3.41 -20.49
CA GLU A 133 -14.98 2.77 -20.85
C GLU A 133 -15.08 1.35 -20.25
N THR A 134 -14.04 0.54 -20.38
CA THR A 134 -14.01 -0.84 -19.85
C THR A 134 -14.06 -0.86 -18.32
N LEU A 135 -13.33 0.05 -17.64
CA LEU A 135 -13.36 0.13 -16.18
C LEU A 135 -14.72 0.55 -15.63
N GLN A 136 -15.49 1.37 -16.37
CA GLN A 136 -16.84 1.77 -15.97
C GLN A 136 -17.83 0.58 -15.83
N GLU A 137 -17.54 -0.59 -16.38
CA GLU A 137 -18.36 -1.80 -16.19
C GLU A 137 -18.26 -2.33 -14.75
N CYS A 138 -17.16 -2.06 -14.03
CA CYS A 138 -16.95 -2.48 -12.65
C CYS A 138 -17.32 -1.36 -11.67
N HIS A 139 -18.08 -1.70 -10.63
CA HIS A 139 -18.55 -0.75 -9.61
C HIS A 139 -17.43 -0.03 -8.87
N LEU A 140 -16.23 -0.64 -8.71
CA LEU A 140 -15.08 -0.05 -8.05
C LEU A 140 -14.53 1.20 -8.76
N PHE A 141 -14.80 1.34 -10.06
CA PHE A 141 -14.33 2.46 -10.86
C PHE A 141 -15.43 3.44 -11.25
N LYS A 142 -16.64 3.26 -10.70
CA LYS A 142 -17.73 4.23 -10.90
C LYS A 142 -17.35 5.58 -10.31
N GLY A 143 -17.64 6.65 -11.04
CA GLY A 143 -17.27 8.02 -10.66
C GLY A 143 -15.91 8.47 -11.19
N MET A 144 -15.16 7.61 -11.91
CA MET A 144 -14.01 8.06 -12.68
C MET A 144 -14.49 8.98 -13.81
N GLU A 145 -13.79 10.07 -14.00
CA GLU A 145 -14.03 11.04 -15.07
C GLU A 145 -12.97 10.85 -16.17
N TYR A 146 -13.34 11.16 -17.43
CA TYR A 146 -12.44 11.19 -18.58
C TYR A 146 -12.65 12.47 -19.34
N SER A 147 -11.56 13.11 -19.78
CA SER A 147 -11.61 14.31 -20.59
C SER A 147 -10.51 14.38 -21.64
N GLU A 148 -10.85 14.99 -22.79
CA GLU A 148 -9.92 15.45 -23.83
C GLU A 148 -9.92 16.98 -23.94
N ASP A 149 -10.76 17.64 -23.15
CA ASP A 149 -10.81 19.10 -23.11
C ASP A 149 -9.61 19.66 -22.36
N ILE A 150 -8.81 20.45 -23.08
CA ILE A 150 -7.57 21.06 -22.56
C ILE A 150 -7.86 21.95 -21.35
N GLY A 151 -8.96 22.68 -21.35
CA GLY A 151 -9.32 23.60 -20.28
C GLY A 151 -9.73 22.86 -19.01
N GLU A 152 -10.40 21.70 -19.15
CA GLU A 152 -10.76 20.83 -18.06
C GLU A 152 -9.53 20.12 -17.49
N ILE A 153 -8.70 19.54 -18.35
CA ILE A 153 -7.45 18.89 -17.97
C ILE A 153 -6.51 19.86 -17.24
N ALA A 154 -6.45 21.12 -17.68
CA ALA A 154 -5.65 22.15 -17.03
C ALA A 154 -6.14 22.47 -15.59
N LYS A 155 -7.43 22.32 -15.30
CA LYS A 155 -7.96 22.45 -13.93
C LYS A 155 -7.56 21.24 -13.06
N TRP A 156 -7.55 20.04 -13.63
CA TRP A 156 -7.16 18.81 -12.92
C TRP A 156 -5.64 18.75 -12.68
N THR A 157 -4.85 19.12 -13.69
CA THR A 157 -3.37 18.98 -13.68
C THR A 157 -2.68 20.29 -14.08
N PRO A 158 -2.82 21.36 -13.29
CA PRO A 158 -2.31 22.69 -13.69
C PRO A 158 -0.81 22.71 -13.89
N LEU A 159 -0.04 21.97 -13.11
CA LEU A 159 1.43 21.91 -13.26
C LEU A 159 1.87 21.19 -14.53
N ILE A 160 1.18 20.11 -14.91
CA ILE A 160 1.47 19.36 -16.14
C ILE A 160 1.13 20.20 -17.38
N MET A 161 0.07 20.99 -17.29
CA MET A 161 -0.42 21.83 -18.39
C MET A 161 0.26 23.20 -18.47
N ALA A 162 0.98 23.63 -17.43
CA ALA A 162 1.69 24.89 -17.41
C ALA A 162 2.70 24.97 -18.55
N ASN A 163 2.60 26.03 -19.38
CA ASN A 163 3.46 26.25 -20.53
C ASN A 163 3.47 25.15 -21.62
N ARG A 164 2.50 24.20 -21.55
CA ARG A 164 2.38 23.17 -22.58
C ARG A 164 1.87 23.80 -23.88
N ASN A 165 2.61 23.61 -24.96
CA ASN A 165 2.15 23.99 -26.29
C ASN A 165 1.10 22.95 -26.76
N THR A 166 -0.15 23.35 -26.76
CA THR A 166 -1.28 22.49 -27.13
C THR A 166 -1.58 22.49 -28.63
N ASN A 167 -0.79 23.21 -29.44
CA ASN A 167 -1.08 23.36 -30.85
C ASN A 167 -0.64 22.18 -31.74
N GLY A 168 -0.17 21.08 -31.20
CA GLY A 168 0.34 19.98 -32.01
C GLY A 168 0.06 18.57 -31.53
N GLU A 169 -0.04 18.33 -30.25
CA GLU A 169 -0.19 16.97 -29.73
C GLU A 169 -1.41 16.86 -28.83
N PRO A 170 -2.40 16.03 -29.20
CA PRO A 170 -3.62 15.88 -28.41
C PRO A 170 -3.33 15.19 -27.07
N VAL A 171 -4.13 15.52 -26.07
CA VAL A 171 -4.00 15.03 -24.69
C VAL A 171 -5.32 14.47 -24.18
N ALA A 172 -5.26 13.52 -23.25
CA ALA A 172 -6.39 13.05 -22.49
C ALA A 172 -5.98 12.77 -21.03
N ALA A 173 -6.95 12.83 -20.14
CA ALA A 173 -6.76 12.49 -18.75
C ALA A 173 -7.97 11.74 -18.17
N THR A 174 -7.70 10.95 -17.15
CA THR A 174 -8.74 10.45 -16.24
C THR A 174 -8.50 10.99 -14.85
N LYS A 175 -9.58 11.16 -14.08
CA LYS A 175 -9.56 11.61 -12.68
C LYS A 175 -10.52 10.75 -11.86
N MET A 176 -10.12 10.42 -10.64
CA MET A 176 -10.95 9.73 -9.66
C MET A 176 -10.75 10.36 -8.30
N ASP A 177 -11.80 11.00 -7.76
CA ASP A 177 -11.74 11.72 -6.49
C ASP A 177 -11.61 10.79 -5.26
N LEU A 178 -11.90 9.49 -5.43
CA LEU A 178 -11.79 8.49 -4.36
C LEU A 178 -10.36 7.96 -4.16
N GLY A 179 -9.37 8.54 -4.82
CA GLY A 179 -7.97 8.20 -4.62
C GLY A 179 -7.50 8.50 -3.19
N THR A 180 -6.43 7.82 -2.78
CA THR A 180 -5.83 8.01 -1.45
C THR A 180 -4.32 8.04 -1.53
N ASP A 181 -3.72 8.87 -0.68
CA ASP A 181 -2.30 8.82 -0.33
C ASP A 181 -2.14 8.14 1.02
N VAL A 182 -1.20 7.17 1.10
CA VAL A 182 -0.97 6.35 2.29
C VAL A 182 0.49 6.46 2.72
N ASN A 183 0.73 6.98 3.91
CA ASN A 183 2.02 6.90 4.57
C ASN A 183 2.16 5.53 5.26
N PHE A 184 2.68 4.54 4.51
CA PHE A 184 2.86 3.19 5.03
C PHE A 184 3.84 3.13 6.21
N GLY A 185 4.80 4.03 6.29
CA GLY A 185 5.71 4.15 7.44
C GLY A 185 4.97 4.53 8.71
N SER A 186 4.13 5.55 8.66
CA SER A 186 3.29 5.95 9.80
C SER A 186 2.31 4.85 10.20
N LEU A 187 1.61 4.25 9.23
CA LEU A 187 0.69 3.14 9.49
C LEU A 187 1.39 1.96 10.18
N THR A 188 2.58 1.56 9.66
CA THR A 188 3.38 0.46 10.21
C THR A 188 3.75 0.73 11.66
N ARG A 189 4.27 1.92 11.95
CA ARG A 189 4.65 2.32 13.32
C ARG A 189 3.44 2.35 14.24
N CYS A 190 2.33 2.97 13.83
CA CYS A 190 1.11 2.99 14.64
C CYS A 190 0.62 1.57 14.98
N ILE A 191 0.67 0.64 14.03
CA ILE A 191 0.26 -0.74 14.28
C ILE A 191 1.23 -1.42 15.27
N PHE A 192 2.55 -1.27 15.10
CA PHE A 192 3.51 -1.87 16.02
C PHE A 192 3.46 -1.27 17.41
N ASP A 193 3.27 0.05 17.55
CA ASP A 193 3.10 0.71 18.85
C ASP A 193 1.93 0.10 19.64
N CYS A 194 0.84 -0.23 18.96
CA CYS A 194 -0.30 -0.90 19.59
C CYS A 194 -0.09 -2.40 19.78
N LEU A 195 0.61 -3.06 18.86
CA LEU A 195 0.84 -4.50 18.88
C LEU A 195 1.78 -4.89 20.01
N THR A 196 2.87 -4.14 20.20
CA THR A 196 3.88 -4.40 21.25
C THR A 196 3.36 -4.18 22.67
N GLN A 197 2.23 -3.50 22.83
CA GLN A 197 1.54 -3.37 24.12
C GLN A 197 0.65 -4.59 24.46
N ARG A 198 0.47 -5.51 23.51
CA ARG A 198 -0.33 -6.72 23.73
C ARG A 198 0.49 -7.77 24.49
N GLU A 199 -0.17 -8.46 25.42
CA GLU A 199 0.44 -9.57 26.13
C GLU A 199 0.99 -10.64 25.17
N GLY A 200 2.17 -11.17 25.45
CA GLY A 200 2.84 -12.19 24.63
C GLY A 200 3.49 -11.69 23.34
N VAL A 201 3.54 -10.37 23.09
CA VAL A 201 4.25 -9.79 21.94
C VAL A 201 5.57 -9.21 22.38
N GLN A 202 6.64 -9.60 21.70
CA GLN A 202 7.99 -9.04 21.90
C GLN A 202 8.60 -8.63 20.58
N MET A 203 9.26 -7.48 20.56
CA MET A 203 9.93 -6.93 19.39
C MET A 203 11.41 -6.73 19.68
N HIS A 204 12.26 -7.25 18.81
CA HIS A 204 13.70 -7.22 18.90
C HIS A 204 14.26 -6.48 17.68
N TYR A 205 14.80 -5.30 17.90
CA TYR A 205 15.55 -4.52 16.91
C TYR A 205 17.02 -4.94 16.91
N ASP A 206 17.76 -4.56 15.87
CA ASP A 206 19.16 -4.90 15.67
C ASP A 206 19.46 -6.43 15.67
N HIS A 207 18.47 -7.20 15.23
CA HIS A 207 18.52 -8.66 15.18
C HIS A 207 18.27 -9.17 13.74
N GLU A 208 19.33 -9.62 13.09
CA GLU A 208 19.26 -10.21 11.76
C GLU A 208 19.08 -11.73 11.84
N ILE A 209 18.10 -12.25 11.12
CA ILE A 209 17.88 -13.69 11.00
C ILE A 209 18.91 -14.26 10.02
N ALA A 210 19.75 -15.19 10.49
CA ALA A 210 20.80 -15.83 9.70
C ALA A 210 20.27 -17.02 8.91
N ASP A 211 19.43 -17.84 9.52
CA ASP A 211 18.95 -19.07 8.92
C ASP A 211 17.61 -19.50 9.51
N LEU A 212 16.89 -20.32 8.78
CA LEU A 212 15.58 -20.89 9.14
C LEU A 212 15.64 -22.41 8.99
N GLU A 213 15.42 -23.09 10.08
CA GLU A 213 15.19 -24.53 10.09
C GLU A 213 13.76 -24.86 10.53
N ARG A 214 13.29 -26.05 10.24
CA ARG A 214 11.95 -26.45 10.66
C ARG A 214 11.83 -26.44 12.20
N GLY A 215 11.11 -25.47 12.71
CA GLY A 215 10.86 -25.29 14.15
C GLY A 215 11.94 -24.49 14.89
N SER A 216 12.90 -23.89 14.18
CA SER A 216 13.89 -23.00 14.79
C SER A 216 14.31 -21.85 13.87
N ILE A 217 14.75 -20.76 14.47
CA ILE A 217 15.29 -19.58 13.78
C ILE A 217 16.66 -19.27 14.38
N HIS A 218 17.64 -19.03 13.52
CA HIS A 218 19.00 -18.69 13.91
C HIS A 218 19.25 -17.19 13.69
N LEU A 219 19.73 -16.51 14.72
CA LEU A 219 20.16 -15.11 14.64
C LEU A 219 21.63 -15.01 14.27
N LEU A 220 22.02 -14.01 13.49
CA LEU A 220 23.42 -13.61 13.39
C LEU A 220 23.86 -13.08 14.75
N SER A 221 24.89 -13.66 15.33
CA SER A 221 25.38 -13.31 16.66
C SER A 221 26.02 -11.92 16.66
N SER A 222 25.28 -10.91 17.05
CA SER A 222 25.82 -9.72 17.67
C SER A 222 25.06 -9.50 18.98
N ASP A 223 25.67 -9.87 20.09
CA ASP A 223 25.22 -9.66 21.46
C ASP A 223 23.85 -10.26 21.90
N LEU A 224 23.80 -11.59 22.00
CA LEU A 224 22.81 -12.31 22.82
C LEU A 224 22.99 -12.06 24.36
N SER A 225 23.83 -11.12 24.77
CA SER A 225 24.09 -10.82 26.19
C SER A 225 23.06 -9.90 26.85
N ALA A 226 22.06 -9.43 26.10
CA ALA A 226 21.05 -8.46 26.57
C ALA A 226 19.60 -8.99 26.57
N ILE A 227 19.38 -10.32 26.36
CA ILE A 227 18.04 -10.93 26.40
C ILE A 227 17.95 -11.91 27.57
#